data_3d5000ea874775f1485ec817a905c2c5
#
_entry.id   3d5000ea874775f1485ec817a905c2c5
#
_cell.length_a   1.000
_cell.length_b   1.000
_cell.length_c   1.000
_cell.angle_alpha   90.00
_cell.angle_beta   90.00
_cell.angle_gamma   90.00
#
_symmetry.space_group_name_H-M   'P 1'
#
loop_
_entity.id
_entity.type
_entity.pdbx_description
1 polymer ?
#
loop_
_entity_poly.entity_id
_entity_poly.type
_entity_poly.pdbx_seq_one_letter_code
_entity_poly.pdbx_strand_id
1 'polypeptide(L)'
;MQRKIISFFTFLLVLALSIGFVGCKETRESTSIVRTEKQENLFAIYFEEAGEGEKLIDVMKSLKKKGELTYVLENGMLMEMNGKANAADFSACWMLYTTDEELSNSAWGTVEYDGKTLGSAMFGANDMPVATGETYVWVYQIY
;
A
#
# COMPACT_ATOMS: atom_id res chain seq x y z
N MET A 1 -33.24 -14.43 69.31
CA MET A 1 -33.06 -13.27 68.36
C MET A 1 -31.95 -13.59 67.40
N GLN A 2 -32.36 -14.00 66.22
CA GLN A 2 -31.36 -14.26 65.15
C GLN A 2 -31.53 -13.16 64.08
N ARG A 3 -30.47 -12.38 63.93
CA ARG A 3 -30.40 -11.35 62.88
C ARG A 3 -30.02 -12.01 61.57
N LYS A 4 -30.95 -11.96 60.62
CA LYS A 4 -30.69 -12.32 59.21
C LYS A 4 -29.93 -11.18 58.57
N ILE A 5 -28.66 -11.37 58.34
CA ILE A 5 -27.89 -10.53 57.46
C ILE A 5 -28.04 -11.12 56.05
N ILE A 6 -28.95 -10.55 55.26
CA ILE A 6 -29.10 -10.92 53.88
C ILE A 6 -28.01 -10.24 53.09
N SER A 7 -27.21 -11.06 52.49
CA SER A 7 -26.12 -10.73 51.61
C SER A 7 -26.60 -9.89 50.42
N PHE A 8 -26.19 -8.62 50.40
CA PHE A 8 -26.42 -7.65 49.33
C PHE A 8 -25.28 -7.61 48.35
N PHE A 9 -24.52 -8.71 48.20
CA PHE A 9 -23.29 -8.72 47.45
C PHE A 9 -23.32 -9.50 46.13
N THR A 10 -24.49 -9.85 45.60
CA THR A 10 -24.54 -10.68 44.40
C THR A 10 -25.17 -10.00 43.19
N PHE A 11 -25.28 -8.68 43.16
CA PHE A 11 -25.94 -7.99 42.04
C PHE A 11 -25.09 -6.93 41.34
N LEU A 12 -23.78 -6.92 41.58
CA LEU A 12 -22.86 -5.95 40.95
C LEU A 12 -21.82 -6.57 40.02
N LEU A 13 -22.05 -7.77 39.50
CA LEU A 13 -21.05 -8.45 38.65
C LEU A 13 -21.59 -8.85 37.28
N VAL A 14 -22.61 -8.25 36.75
CA VAL A 14 -23.14 -8.58 35.41
C VAL A 14 -23.27 -7.36 34.50
N LEU A 15 -22.70 -6.22 34.84
CA LEU A 15 -22.82 -5.02 34.01
C LEU A 15 -21.48 -4.53 33.43
N ALA A 16 -20.51 -5.42 33.18
CA ALA A 16 -19.20 -5.01 32.65
C ALA A 16 -18.71 -5.90 31.50
N LEU A 17 -19.59 -6.39 30.63
CA LEU A 17 -19.17 -7.18 29.46
C LEU A 17 -20.04 -6.88 28.23
N SER A 18 -20.26 -5.60 27.95
CA SER A 18 -20.66 -5.14 26.63
C SER A 18 -19.72 -4.02 26.17
N ILE A 19 -18.41 -4.28 26.22
CA ILE A 19 -17.48 -3.54 25.39
C ILE A 19 -17.69 -4.11 24.00
N GLY A 20 -18.57 -3.44 23.24
CA GLY A 20 -18.72 -3.69 21.83
C GLY A 20 -17.32 -3.71 21.19
N PHE A 21 -16.97 -4.80 20.57
CA PHE A 21 -15.94 -4.82 19.57
C PHE A 21 -16.40 -3.91 18.44
N VAL A 22 -16.10 -2.62 18.55
CA VAL A 22 -15.99 -1.75 17.40
C VAL A 22 -14.82 -2.35 16.64
N GLY A 23 -15.12 -3.10 15.57
CA GLY A 23 -14.13 -3.59 14.65
C GLY A 23 -13.39 -2.40 14.06
N CYS A 24 -12.29 -1.98 14.69
CA CYS A 24 -11.28 -1.20 14.03
C CYS A 24 -10.83 -2.09 12.86
N LYS A 25 -11.13 -1.67 11.62
CA LYS A 25 -10.35 -2.08 10.47
C LYS A 25 -8.94 -1.65 10.77
N GLU A 26 -8.15 -2.52 11.37
CA GLU A 26 -6.70 -2.33 11.46
C GLU A 26 -6.21 -2.19 10.03
N THR A 27 -5.85 -0.99 9.66
CA THR A 27 -5.01 -0.75 8.49
C THR A 27 -3.68 -1.40 8.86
N ARG A 28 -3.48 -2.62 8.37
CA ARG A 28 -2.26 -3.37 8.58
C ARG A 28 -1.12 -2.48 8.09
N GLU A 29 -0.23 -2.08 8.98
CA GLU A 29 0.96 -1.35 8.59
C GLU A 29 1.87 -2.31 7.82
N SER A 30 2.50 -1.79 6.76
CA SER A 30 3.47 -2.56 5.99
C SER A 30 4.65 -2.95 6.88
N THR A 31 5.07 -4.20 6.79
CA THR A 31 6.26 -4.74 7.43
C THR A 31 7.46 -4.78 6.48
N SER A 32 7.26 -4.42 5.21
CA SER A 32 8.33 -4.36 4.22
C SER A 32 9.39 -3.33 4.57
N ILE A 33 10.66 -3.68 4.29
CA ILE A 33 11.80 -2.76 4.34
C ILE A 33 12.11 -2.33 2.91
N VAL A 34 12.00 -1.04 2.66
CA VAL A 34 12.15 -0.50 1.31
C VAL A 34 13.11 0.70 1.27
N ARG A 35 13.74 0.89 0.11
CA ARG A 35 14.40 2.14 -0.28
C ARG A 35 13.60 2.81 -1.37
N THR A 36 13.50 4.11 -1.34
CA THR A 36 12.77 4.90 -2.32
C THR A 36 13.66 5.89 -3.02
N GLU A 37 13.35 6.15 -4.29
CA GLU A 37 13.94 7.23 -5.07
C GLU A 37 12.82 8.06 -5.69
N LYS A 38 12.90 9.38 -5.54
CA LYS A 38 11.93 10.33 -6.07
C LYS A 38 12.61 11.30 -7.02
N GLN A 39 12.09 11.35 -8.24
CA GLN A 39 12.41 12.35 -9.26
C GLN A 39 11.12 13.00 -9.76
N GLU A 40 11.23 14.03 -10.60
CA GLU A 40 10.06 14.76 -11.13
C GLU A 40 9.04 13.85 -11.83
N ASN A 41 9.53 12.90 -12.64
CA ASN A 41 8.73 12.00 -13.46
C ASN A 41 8.90 10.52 -13.08
N LEU A 42 9.45 10.25 -11.90
CA LEU A 42 9.77 8.90 -11.46
C LEU A 42 9.63 8.76 -9.95
N PHE A 43 9.06 7.64 -9.53
CA PHE A 43 9.11 7.21 -8.15
C PHE A 43 9.38 5.70 -8.08
N ALA A 44 10.54 5.34 -7.54
CA ALA A 44 10.97 3.95 -7.44
C ALA A 44 10.90 3.46 -5.99
N ILE A 45 10.52 2.20 -5.82
CA ILE A 45 10.49 1.48 -4.54
C ILE A 45 11.25 0.18 -4.73
N TYR A 46 12.40 0.05 -4.08
CA TYR A 46 13.17 -1.18 -4.02
C TYR A 46 12.88 -1.91 -2.71
N PHE A 47 12.55 -3.19 -2.78
CA PHE A 47 12.24 -4.04 -1.64
C PHE A 47 13.49 -4.76 -1.14
N GLU A 48 14.07 -4.28 -0.04
CA GLU A 48 15.14 -5.00 0.68
C GLU A 48 14.56 -6.25 1.33
N GLU A 49 13.38 -6.11 1.94
CA GLU A 49 12.55 -7.21 2.46
C GLU A 49 11.08 -6.92 2.16
N ALA A 50 10.38 -7.87 1.55
CA ALA A 50 8.95 -7.79 1.34
C ALA A 50 8.19 -8.47 2.49
N GLY A 51 7.20 -7.78 3.04
CA GLY A 51 6.28 -8.37 4.03
C GLY A 51 5.44 -9.48 3.42
N GLU A 52 5.20 -10.54 4.19
CA GLU A 52 4.45 -11.69 3.72
C GLU A 52 3.01 -11.31 3.32
N GLY A 53 2.65 -11.63 2.07
CA GLY A 53 1.32 -11.37 1.52
C GLY A 53 1.01 -9.88 1.30
N GLU A 54 2.01 -9.00 1.39
CA GLU A 54 1.83 -7.58 1.12
C GLU A 54 1.70 -7.31 -0.39
N LYS A 55 0.98 -6.24 -0.69
CA LYS A 55 0.86 -5.68 -2.03
C LYS A 55 1.53 -4.30 -2.08
N LEU A 56 1.82 -3.84 -3.28
CA LEU A 56 2.45 -2.53 -3.47
C LEU A 56 1.67 -1.40 -2.80
N ILE A 57 0.34 -1.46 -2.82
CA ILE A 57 -0.51 -0.47 -2.17
C ILE A 57 -0.30 -0.38 -0.65
N ASP A 58 0.02 -1.49 0.03
CA ASP A 58 0.24 -1.50 1.48
C ASP A 58 1.49 -0.67 1.83
N VAL A 59 2.55 -0.84 1.04
CA VAL A 59 3.77 -0.04 1.17
C VAL A 59 3.54 1.42 0.80
N MET A 60 2.81 1.68 -0.29
CA MET A 60 2.48 3.05 -0.70
C MET A 60 1.67 3.79 0.37
N LYS A 61 0.73 3.12 1.05
CA LYS A 61 0.00 3.69 2.20
C LYS A 61 0.92 4.04 3.36
N SER A 62 1.88 3.15 3.67
CA SER A 62 2.88 3.39 4.71
C SER A 62 3.77 4.58 4.38
N LEU A 63 4.26 4.69 3.14
CA LEU A 63 5.06 5.84 2.67
C LEU A 63 4.26 7.14 2.70
N LYS A 64 2.98 7.10 2.34
CA LYS A 64 2.07 8.26 2.43
C LYS A 64 1.90 8.72 3.87
N LYS A 65 1.71 7.80 4.81
CA LYS A 65 1.59 8.10 6.24
C LYS A 65 2.87 8.76 6.80
N LYS A 66 4.04 8.37 6.28
CA LYS A 66 5.35 8.95 6.64
C LYS A 66 5.62 10.30 5.95
N GLY A 67 4.79 10.72 5.00
CA GLY A 67 4.99 11.94 4.22
C GLY A 67 6.03 11.81 3.09
N GLU A 68 6.46 10.59 2.76
CA GLU A 68 7.45 10.32 1.72
C GLU A 68 6.83 10.23 0.32
N LEU A 69 5.53 9.97 0.24
CA LEU A 69 4.76 9.80 -0.99
C LEU A 69 3.39 10.45 -0.85
N THR A 70 2.94 11.14 -1.91
CA THR A 70 1.53 11.52 -2.08
C THR A 70 0.98 10.91 -3.34
N TYR A 71 -0.27 10.47 -3.32
CA TYR A 71 -0.93 9.91 -4.50
C TYR A 71 -2.45 9.94 -4.37
N VAL A 72 -3.10 9.88 -5.52
CA VAL A 72 -4.55 9.71 -5.66
C VAL A 72 -4.79 8.46 -6.51
N LEU A 73 -5.61 7.54 -5.99
CA LEU A 73 -6.10 6.35 -6.72
C LEU A 73 -7.61 6.49 -6.92
N GLU A 74 -8.07 6.24 -8.13
CA GLU A 74 -9.49 6.15 -8.47
C GLU A 74 -9.74 4.83 -9.19
N ASN A 75 -10.64 4.03 -8.66
CA ASN A 75 -10.97 2.71 -9.21
C ASN A 75 -9.75 1.80 -9.47
N GLY A 76 -8.73 1.89 -8.60
CA GLY A 76 -7.48 1.13 -8.73
C GLY A 76 -6.45 1.73 -9.69
N MET A 77 -6.77 2.82 -10.37
CA MET A 77 -5.87 3.53 -11.26
C MET A 77 -5.19 4.69 -10.54
N LEU A 78 -3.88 4.84 -10.74
CA LEU A 78 -3.14 5.98 -10.21
C LEU A 78 -3.45 7.22 -11.05
N MET A 79 -4.07 8.22 -10.44
CA MET A 79 -4.47 9.48 -11.10
C MET A 79 -3.47 10.60 -10.87
N GLU A 80 -2.81 10.60 -9.73
CA GLU A 80 -1.83 11.61 -9.36
C GLU A 80 -0.76 10.98 -8.47
N MET A 81 0.47 11.42 -8.60
CA MET A 81 1.57 11.08 -7.71
C MET A 81 2.48 12.29 -7.50
N ASN A 82 2.81 12.56 -6.23
CA ASN A 82 3.69 13.67 -5.83
C ASN A 82 3.30 15.03 -6.43
N GLY A 83 1.99 15.28 -6.52
CA GLY A 83 1.44 16.54 -7.04
C GLY A 83 1.36 16.63 -8.58
N LYS A 84 1.72 15.55 -9.30
CA LYS A 84 1.63 15.47 -10.75
C LYS A 84 0.48 14.56 -11.18
N ALA A 85 -0.57 15.15 -11.76
CA ALA A 85 -1.75 14.43 -12.21
C ALA A 85 -1.57 13.89 -13.64
N ASN A 86 -2.28 12.80 -13.94
CA ASN A 86 -2.44 12.35 -15.32
C ASN A 86 -3.14 13.42 -16.15
N ALA A 87 -2.83 13.50 -17.44
CA ALA A 87 -3.61 14.31 -18.36
C ALA A 87 -5.05 13.79 -18.46
N ALA A 88 -6.02 14.69 -18.65
CA ALA A 88 -7.44 14.32 -18.69
C ALA A 88 -7.79 13.34 -19.80
N ASP A 89 -7.05 13.34 -20.91
CA ASP A 89 -7.16 12.43 -22.05
C ASP A 89 -6.17 11.26 -22.01
N PHE A 90 -5.43 11.11 -20.89
CA PHE A 90 -4.37 10.13 -20.69
C PHE A 90 -3.23 10.17 -21.73
N SER A 91 -3.07 11.26 -22.47
CA SER A 91 -1.89 11.49 -23.33
C SER A 91 -0.60 11.58 -22.53
N ALA A 92 -0.70 11.78 -21.23
CA ALA A 92 0.39 11.68 -20.28
C ALA A 92 -0.13 11.09 -18.96
N CYS A 93 0.50 10.04 -18.46
CA CYS A 93 0.04 9.35 -17.26
C CYS A 93 1.16 8.58 -16.55
N TRP A 94 0.91 8.27 -15.28
CA TRP A 94 1.76 7.41 -14.48
C TRP A 94 1.56 5.94 -14.86
N MET A 95 2.65 5.27 -15.19
CA MET A 95 2.71 3.86 -15.54
C MET A 95 3.62 3.11 -14.58
N LEU A 96 3.24 1.88 -14.22
CA LEU A 96 4.01 1.03 -13.33
C LEU A 96 4.87 0.03 -14.10
N TYR A 97 6.13 -0.07 -13.72
CA TYR A 97 7.10 -1.04 -14.25
C TYR A 97 7.74 -1.81 -13.09
N THR A 98 8.21 -3.02 -13.33
CA THR A 98 8.87 -3.83 -12.32
C THR A 98 9.97 -4.69 -12.90
N THR A 99 10.96 -5.03 -12.05
CA THR A 99 11.97 -6.04 -12.34
C THR A 99 11.46 -7.46 -12.23
N ASP A 100 10.29 -7.66 -11.58
CA ASP A 100 9.66 -8.97 -11.44
C ASP A 100 9.15 -9.47 -12.79
N GLU A 101 9.90 -10.38 -13.42
CA GLU A 101 9.60 -10.91 -14.74
C GLU A 101 8.30 -11.70 -14.79
N GLU A 102 7.89 -12.34 -13.68
CA GLU A 102 6.64 -13.11 -13.60
C GLU A 102 5.39 -12.21 -13.55
N LEU A 103 5.56 -10.97 -13.09
CA LEU A 103 4.48 -10.00 -12.92
C LEU A 103 4.58 -8.82 -13.88
N SER A 104 5.39 -8.93 -14.92
CA SER A 104 5.57 -7.92 -15.96
C SER A 104 5.38 -8.47 -17.37
N ASN A 105 5.05 -7.57 -18.29
CA ASN A 105 4.96 -7.87 -19.71
C ASN A 105 5.72 -6.82 -20.52
N SER A 106 6.90 -7.18 -21.00
CA SER A 106 7.76 -6.29 -21.78
C SER A 106 7.17 -5.93 -23.15
N ALA A 107 6.23 -6.72 -23.67
CA ALA A 107 5.51 -6.40 -24.90
C ALA A 107 4.58 -5.18 -24.76
N TRP A 108 4.19 -4.83 -23.53
CA TRP A 108 3.37 -3.64 -23.25
C TRP A 108 4.19 -2.37 -23.06
N GLY A 109 5.50 -2.49 -22.99
CA GLY A 109 6.45 -1.42 -22.82
C GLY A 109 7.54 -1.77 -21.81
N THR A 110 8.65 -1.06 -21.91
CA THR A 110 9.79 -1.19 -21.02
C THR A 110 10.34 0.17 -20.66
N VAL A 111 11.04 0.24 -19.52
CA VAL A 111 11.86 1.39 -19.12
C VAL A 111 13.20 0.91 -18.60
N GLU A 112 14.22 1.74 -18.78
CA GLU A 112 15.52 1.51 -18.17
C GLU A 112 15.57 2.22 -16.81
N TYR A 113 15.95 1.49 -15.78
CA TYR A 113 16.13 2.03 -14.44
C TYR A 113 17.27 1.28 -13.72
N ASP A 114 18.20 2.03 -13.16
CA ASP A 114 19.36 1.49 -12.41
C ASP A 114 20.10 0.35 -13.18
N GLY A 115 20.33 0.56 -14.48
CA GLY A 115 21.02 -0.39 -15.36
C GLY A 115 20.23 -1.66 -15.69
N LYS A 116 18.93 -1.70 -15.37
CA LYS A 116 18.05 -2.82 -15.67
C LYS A 116 16.90 -2.38 -16.59
N THR A 117 16.47 -3.30 -17.44
CA THR A 117 15.25 -3.14 -18.24
C THR A 117 14.06 -3.68 -17.45
N LEU A 118 13.10 -2.83 -17.12
CA LEU A 118 11.88 -3.19 -16.41
C LEU A 118 10.72 -3.33 -17.40
N GLY A 119 9.93 -4.39 -17.25
CA GLY A 119 8.70 -4.58 -18.01
C GLY A 119 7.52 -3.86 -17.39
N SER A 120 6.53 -3.52 -18.20
CA SER A 120 5.26 -2.96 -17.74
C SER A 120 4.56 -3.93 -16.80
N ALA A 121 4.14 -3.45 -15.62
CA ALA A 121 3.49 -4.26 -14.61
C ALA A 121 2.14 -4.78 -15.10
N MET A 122 1.84 -6.05 -14.80
CA MET A 122 0.58 -6.70 -15.19
C MET A 122 -0.59 -6.32 -14.29
N PHE A 123 -0.30 -5.75 -13.11
CA PHE A 123 -1.30 -5.34 -12.12
C PHE A 123 -1.06 -3.91 -11.67
N GLY A 124 -2.13 -3.21 -11.29
CA GLY A 124 -2.03 -1.95 -10.58
C GLY A 124 -1.63 -2.15 -9.11
N ALA A 125 -1.35 -1.04 -8.40
CA ALA A 125 -0.84 -1.08 -7.04
C ALA A 125 -1.70 -1.91 -6.06
N ASN A 126 -3.03 -1.89 -6.24
CA ASN A 126 -3.97 -2.60 -5.36
C ASN A 126 -3.80 -4.13 -5.41
N ASP A 127 -3.35 -4.66 -6.54
CA ASP A 127 -3.29 -6.09 -6.80
C ASP A 127 -1.88 -6.61 -7.05
N MET A 128 -0.89 -5.71 -7.19
CA MET A 128 0.51 -6.06 -7.39
C MET A 128 1.13 -6.68 -6.13
N PRO A 129 1.42 -8.00 -6.10
CA PRO A 129 2.20 -8.60 -5.03
C PRO A 129 3.62 -8.02 -5.04
N VAL A 130 4.25 -7.92 -3.88
CA VAL A 130 5.63 -7.46 -3.77
C VAL A 130 6.57 -8.58 -3.35
N ALA A 131 7.81 -8.53 -3.82
CA ALA A 131 8.81 -9.54 -3.54
C ALA A 131 10.15 -8.91 -3.15
N THR A 132 10.87 -9.59 -2.27
CA THR A 132 12.21 -9.22 -1.84
C THR A 132 13.18 -9.19 -3.03
N GLY A 133 13.97 -8.15 -3.14
CA GLY A 133 14.95 -7.95 -4.21
C GLY A 133 14.39 -7.31 -5.48
N GLU A 134 13.06 -7.14 -5.55
CA GLU A 134 12.40 -6.54 -6.70
C GLU A 134 12.24 -5.03 -6.57
N THR A 135 12.17 -4.36 -7.72
CA THR A 135 11.95 -2.92 -7.84
C THR A 135 10.64 -2.65 -8.56
N TYR A 136 9.87 -1.71 -8.04
CA TYR A 136 8.64 -1.22 -8.64
C TYR A 136 8.80 0.27 -8.91
N VAL A 137 8.61 0.67 -10.17
CA VAL A 137 8.89 2.05 -10.61
C VAL A 137 7.67 2.64 -11.28
N TRP A 138 7.17 3.71 -10.70
CA TRP A 138 6.20 4.59 -11.34
C TRP A 138 6.93 5.59 -12.23
N VAL A 139 6.56 5.67 -13.50
CA VAL A 139 7.11 6.60 -14.48
C VAL A 139 5.99 7.40 -15.11
N TYR A 140 6.13 8.72 -15.14
CA TYR A 140 5.22 9.60 -15.86
C TYR A 140 5.61 9.60 -17.33
N GLN A 141 4.76 9.02 -18.16
CA GLN A 141 4.99 8.88 -19.60
C GLN A 141 4.07 9.79 -20.41
N ILE A 142 4.61 10.31 -21.51
CA ILE A 142 3.90 11.11 -22.50
C ILE A 142 3.82 10.26 -23.78
N TYR A 143 2.61 10.13 -24.34
CA TYR A 143 2.31 9.34 -25.54
C TYR A 143 2.09 10.22 -26.76
#